data_147f75c5a7ea163be1853f2655bfdbc1
#
_entry.id   147f75c5a7ea163be1853f2655bfdbc1
#
_cell.length_a   1.000
_cell.length_b   1.000
_cell.length_c   1.000
_cell.angle_alpha   90.00
_cell.angle_beta   90.00
_cell.angle_gamma   90.00
#
_symmetry.space_group_name_H-M   'P 1'
#
loop_
_entity.id
_entity.type
_entity.pdbx_description
1 polymer ?
#
loop_
_entity_poly.entity_id
_entity_poly.type
_entity_poly.pdbx_seq_one_letter_code
_entity_poly.pdbx_strand_id
1 'polypeptide(L)'
;MVKIAPSILAADFGILAEEIARVEAAGADQIHIDVMDGRFVPNISMGFPILEAVRKRTRLPLDLHLMIVEPERYLADFAAAGADMLTVHVEACPHLQRTLVQIREQSERRGLRVKAGAALNPATSPRALEYVLDDLDLVLVMSVNPGFGGQQFIPAVYPKIRQIRTLLGVRAVDVSIDGGVKVEHARPLAAHGASVLVAGSAVFQAADPAQVIREMRTAADAR
;
A
#
# COMPACT_ATOMS: atom_id res chain seq x y z
N MET A 1 -12.98 5.22 10.39
CA MET A 1 -11.62 5.53 10.87
C MET A 1 -10.63 5.16 9.78
N VAL A 2 -9.75 6.09 9.42
CA VAL A 2 -8.71 5.88 8.39
C VAL A 2 -7.57 5.08 8.99
N LYS A 3 -7.03 4.11 8.24
CA LYS A 3 -5.87 3.29 8.62
C LYS A 3 -4.57 4.01 8.27
N ILE A 4 -3.55 3.88 9.10
CA ILE A 4 -2.20 4.39 8.84
C ILE A 4 -1.27 3.20 8.60
N ALA A 5 -0.58 3.22 7.45
CA ALA A 5 0.31 2.19 6.95
C ALA A 5 1.74 2.74 6.80
N PRO A 6 2.60 2.65 7.82
CA PRO A 6 4.00 3.05 7.66
C PRO A 6 4.71 2.20 6.59
N SER A 7 5.34 2.86 5.58
CA SER A 7 6.15 2.18 4.57
C SER A 7 7.58 2.02 5.07
N ILE A 8 8.03 0.78 5.24
CA ILE A 8 9.40 0.46 5.68
C ILE A 8 10.48 0.82 4.66
N LEU A 9 10.12 1.26 3.46
CA LEU A 9 11.08 1.79 2.49
C LEU A 9 11.90 2.97 3.06
N ALA A 10 11.34 3.69 4.03
CA ALA A 10 11.97 4.84 4.70
C ALA A 10 12.57 4.50 6.08
N ALA A 11 12.51 3.24 6.52
CA ALA A 11 13.06 2.77 7.78
C ALA A 11 14.60 2.62 7.72
N ASP A 12 15.25 2.62 8.87
CA ASP A 12 16.64 2.18 8.97
C ASP A 12 16.71 0.65 8.94
N PHE A 13 17.19 0.08 7.83
CA PHE A 13 17.31 -1.36 7.65
C PHE A 13 18.33 -2.00 8.60
N GLY A 14 19.28 -1.24 9.15
CA GLY A 14 20.24 -1.71 10.15
C GLY A 14 19.58 -2.11 11.48
N ILE A 15 18.42 -1.51 11.78
CA ILE A 15 17.63 -1.73 13.01
C ILE A 15 16.14 -1.99 12.66
N LEU A 16 15.87 -2.67 11.56
CA LEU A 16 14.51 -2.83 11.03
C LEU A 16 13.53 -3.45 12.04
N ALA A 17 14.00 -4.36 12.88
CA ALA A 17 13.17 -5.00 13.91
C ALA A 17 12.67 -3.98 14.95
N GLU A 18 13.53 -3.07 15.38
CA GLU A 18 13.23 -1.98 16.32
C GLU A 18 12.30 -0.94 15.66
N GLU A 19 12.54 -0.62 14.39
CA GLU A 19 11.70 0.29 13.61
C GLU A 19 10.27 -0.23 13.50
N ILE A 20 10.09 -1.53 13.20
CA ILE A 20 8.76 -2.17 13.15
C ILE A 20 8.09 -2.12 14.52
N ALA A 21 8.80 -2.50 15.59
CA ALA A 21 8.24 -2.46 16.94
C ALA A 21 7.83 -1.04 17.35
N ARG A 22 8.61 -0.03 16.96
CA ARG A 22 8.33 1.39 17.22
C ARG A 22 7.03 1.86 16.55
N VAL A 23 6.81 1.55 15.27
CA VAL A 23 5.59 1.97 14.59
C VAL A 23 4.37 1.14 15.00
N GLU A 24 4.54 -0.13 15.33
CA GLU A 24 3.47 -0.97 15.90
C GLU A 24 3.01 -0.42 17.26
N ALA A 25 3.95 -0.11 18.17
CA ALA A 25 3.65 0.53 19.45
C ALA A 25 3.04 1.93 19.28
N ALA A 26 3.36 2.64 18.20
CA ALA A 26 2.79 3.93 17.83
C ALA A 26 1.35 3.83 17.34
N GLY A 27 0.80 2.63 17.12
CA GLY A 27 -0.57 2.39 16.70
C GLY A 27 -0.74 2.34 15.18
N ALA A 28 0.26 1.90 14.42
CA ALA A 28 0.10 1.56 13.01
C ALA A 28 -0.96 0.46 12.83
N ASP A 29 -1.74 0.52 11.75
CA ASP A 29 -2.79 -0.47 11.46
C ASP A 29 -2.28 -1.62 10.59
N GLN A 30 -1.22 -1.39 9.80
CA GLN A 30 -0.56 -2.35 8.93
C GLN A 30 0.86 -1.86 8.60
N ILE A 31 1.70 -2.74 8.07
CA ILE A 31 3.04 -2.40 7.57
C ILE A 31 3.02 -2.44 6.04
N HIS A 32 3.42 -1.34 5.41
CA HIS A 32 3.52 -1.25 3.95
C HIS A 32 4.93 -1.59 3.48
N ILE A 33 5.01 -2.43 2.43
CA ILE A 33 6.26 -2.99 1.92
C ILE A 33 6.34 -2.79 0.42
N ASP A 34 7.25 -1.90 -0.02
CA ASP A 34 7.47 -1.54 -1.40
C ASP A 34 8.51 -2.46 -2.05
N VAL A 35 8.09 -3.37 -2.92
CA VAL A 35 8.96 -4.30 -3.65
C VAL A 35 9.23 -3.74 -5.05
N MET A 36 10.51 -3.53 -5.38
CA MET A 36 10.98 -2.94 -6.63
C MET A 36 12.04 -3.81 -7.29
N ASP A 37 11.97 -4.00 -8.61
CA ASP A 37 12.82 -4.92 -9.37
C ASP A 37 13.85 -4.24 -10.29
N GLY A 38 13.90 -2.90 -10.33
CA GLY A 38 14.77 -2.16 -11.24
C GLY A 38 14.35 -2.18 -12.70
N ARG A 39 13.16 -2.74 -13.03
CA ARG A 39 12.62 -2.85 -14.38
C ARG A 39 11.31 -2.08 -14.54
N PHE A 40 10.34 -2.33 -13.68
CA PHE A 40 9.10 -1.56 -13.65
C PHE A 40 9.36 -0.13 -13.15
N VAL A 41 10.25 0.01 -12.16
CA VAL A 41 10.74 1.28 -11.63
C VAL A 41 12.27 1.31 -11.64
N PRO A 42 12.94 2.48 -11.74
CA PRO A 42 14.38 2.59 -11.83
C PRO A 42 15.07 2.48 -10.45
N ASN A 43 14.64 1.54 -9.63
CA ASN A 43 15.15 1.27 -8.29
C ASN A 43 14.98 -0.21 -7.93
N ILE A 44 15.84 -0.75 -7.07
CA ILE A 44 15.73 -2.07 -6.47
C ILE A 44 15.60 -1.87 -4.97
N SER A 45 14.60 -2.49 -4.32
CA SER A 45 14.37 -2.30 -2.90
C SER A 45 14.60 -3.59 -2.10
N MET A 46 13.57 -4.40 -1.92
CA MET A 46 13.58 -5.56 -1.04
C MET A 46 12.76 -6.71 -1.65
N GLY A 47 12.93 -7.90 -1.08
CA GLY A 47 12.24 -9.10 -1.54
C GLY A 47 11.91 -10.05 -0.39
N PHE A 48 11.78 -11.35 -0.70
CA PHE A 48 11.32 -12.38 0.23
C PHE A 48 12.07 -12.42 1.57
N PRO A 49 13.43 -12.33 1.64
CA PRO A 49 14.13 -12.40 2.93
C PRO A 49 13.74 -11.29 3.90
N ILE A 50 13.48 -10.07 3.39
CA ILE A 50 13.03 -8.95 4.22
C ILE A 50 11.59 -9.18 4.67
N LEU A 51 10.71 -9.62 3.78
CA LEU A 51 9.32 -9.93 4.13
C LEU A 51 9.23 -10.99 5.25
N GLU A 52 10.00 -12.08 5.12
CA GLU A 52 10.07 -13.13 6.15
C GLU A 52 10.62 -12.61 7.49
N ALA A 53 11.61 -11.72 7.44
CA ALA A 53 12.15 -11.09 8.64
C ALA A 53 11.13 -10.19 9.32
N VAL A 54 10.39 -9.37 8.53
CA VAL A 54 9.30 -8.52 9.02
C VAL A 54 8.18 -9.37 9.62
N ARG A 55 7.74 -10.44 8.93
CA ARG A 55 6.67 -11.31 9.42
C ARG A 55 6.97 -11.93 10.79
N LYS A 56 8.23 -12.24 11.06
CA LYS A 56 8.66 -12.78 12.38
C LYS A 56 8.59 -11.73 13.50
N ARG A 57 8.52 -10.45 13.19
CA ARG A 57 8.60 -9.33 14.16
C ARG A 57 7.26 -8.70 14.49
N THR A 58 6.25 -8.84 13.65
CA THR A 58 4.95 -8.23 13.87
C THR A 58 3.80 -9.19 13.55
N ARG A 59 2.63 -8.92 14.11
CA ARG A 59 1.36 -9.57 13.74
C ARG A 59 0.45 -8.63 12.95
N LEU A 60 0.85 -7.38 12.73
CA LEU A 60 0.12 -6.46 11.87
C LEU A 60 0.01 -7.02 10.45
N PRO A 61 -1.07 -6.72 9.73
CA PRO A 61 -1.17 -7.04 8.31
C PRO A 61 0.03 -6.51 7.52
N LEU A 62 0.60 -7.35 6.65
CA LEU A 62 1.66 -6.95 5.72
C LEU A 62 1.05 -6.66 4.36
N ASP A 63 1.06 -5.38 3.98
CA ASP A 63 0.53 -4.83 2.74
C ASP A 63 1.67 -4.66 1.74
N LEU A 64 1.79 -5.58 0.79
CA LEU A 64 2.84 -5.57 -0.22
C LEU A 64 2.40 -4.84 -1.48
N HIS A 65 3.18 -3.85 -1.86
CA HIS A 65 3.07 -3.10 -3.10
C HIS A 65 4.14 -3.56 -4.10
N LEU A 66 3.71 -4.27 -5.14
CA LEU A 66 4.60 -4.91 -6.11
C LEU A 66 4.83 -3.98 -7.32
N MET A 67 5.92 -3.23 -7.28
CA MET A 67 6.43 -2.41 -8.38
C MET A 67 7.43 -3.23 -9.21
N ILE A 68 6.95 -4.33 -9.77
CA ILE A 68 7.75 -5.30 -10.53
C ILE A 68 7.05 -5.66 -11.84
N VAL A 69 7.81 -6.10 -12.84
CA VAL A 69 7.25 -6.69 -14.06
C VAL A 69 6.84 -8.13 -13.82
N GLU A 70 5.83 -8.62 -14.53
CA GLU A 70 5.33 -10.01 -14.46
C GLU A 70 5.07 -10.47 -12.99
N PRO A 71 4.32 -9.68 -12.16
CA PRO A 71 4.14 -9.99 -10.74
C PRO A 71 3.47 -11.35 -10.50
N GLU A 72 2.69 -11.85 -11.45
CA GLU A 72 2.00 -13.14 -11.39
C GLU A 72 2.95 -14.33 -11.18
N ARG A 73 4.23 -14.19 -11.50
CA ARG A 73 5.26 -15.22 -11.31
C ARG A 73 5.64 -15.42 -9.84
N TYR A 74 5.38 -14.43 -8.98
CA TYR A 74 5.89 -14.36 -7.60
C TYR A 74 4.80 -14.32 -6.52
N LEU A 75 3.52 -14.32 -6.92
CA LEU A 75 2.39 -14.16 -5.99
C LEU A 75 2.37 -15.26 -4.92
N ALA A 76 2.63 -16.51 -5.32
CA ALA A 76 2.65 -17.64 -4.39
C ALA A 76 3.79 -17.50 -3.36
N ASP A 77 4.96 -17.09 -3.81
CA ASP A 77 6.13 -16.95 -2.95
C ASP A 77 5.97 -15.79 -1.96
N PHE A 78 5.43 -14.64 -2.40
CA PHE A 78 5.11 -13.52 -1.50
C PHE A 78 4.03 -13.89 -0.48
N ALA A 79 2.98 -14.61 -0.91
CA ALA A 79 1.98 -15.10 0.01
C ALA A 79 2.59 -16.07 1.03
N ALA A 80 3.43 -17.02 0.61
CA ALA A 80 4.12 -17.97 1.49
C ALA A 80 5.06 -17.27 2.48
N ALA A 81 5.76 -16.23 2.04
CA ALA A 81 6.66 -15.43 2.88
C ALA A 81 5.92 -14.56 3.92
N GLY A 82 4.60 -14.44 3.84
CA GLY A 82 3.81 -13.82 4.90
C GLY A 82 2.97 -12.60 4.50
N ALA A 83 2.83 -12.29 3.22
CA ALA A 83 1.97 -11.20 2.76
C ALA A 83 0.49 -11.47 3.11
N ASP A 84 -0.20 -10.48 3.66
CA ASP A 84 -1.64 -10.50 3.91
C ASP A 84 -2.42 -9.77 2.81
N MET A 85 -1.73 -8.93 2.05
CA MET A 85 -2.26 -8.21 0.91
C MET A 85 -1.19 -8.10 -0.18
N LEU A 86 -1.57 -8.36 -1.43
CA LEU A 86 -0.71 -8.23 -2.61
C LEU A 86 -1.35 -7.24 -3.57
N THR A 87 -0.69 -6.11 -3.79
CA THR A 87 -1.13 -5.04 -4.68
C THR A 87 -0.21 -4.98 -5.89
N VAL A 88 -0.78 -5.18 -7.09
CA VAL A 88 -0.07 -5.17 -8.36
C VAL A 88 -0.43 -3.95 -9.19
N HIS A 89 0.50 -3.43 -9.96
CA HIS A 89 0.21 -2.33 -10.89
C HIS A 89 -0.59 -2.78 -12.09
N VAL A 90 -1.64 -2.04 -12.44
CA VAL A 90 -2.42 -2.31 -13.67
C VAL A 90 -1.53 -2.24 -14.91
N GLU A 91 -0.53 -1.37 -14.88
CA GLU A 91 0.44 -1.16 -15.95
C GLU A 91 1.42 -2.33 -16.12
N ALA A 92 1.59 -3.16 -15.11
CA ALA A 92 2.44 -4.35 -15.13
C ALA A 92 1.68 -5.65 -15.45
N CYS A 93 0.33 -5.60 -15.51
CA CYS A 93 -0.53 -6.77 -15.62
C CYS A 93 -1.39 -6.74 -16.88
N PRO A 94 -0.92 -7.26 -18.03
CA PRO A 94 -1.74 -7.35 -19.25
C PRO A 94 -3.06 -8.11 -19.05
N HIS A 95 -3.09 -9.04 -18.10
CA HIS A 95 -4.26 -9.85 -17.73
C HIS A 95 -4.64 -9.60 -16.27
N LEU A 96 -4.92 -8.34 -15.91
CA LEU A 96 -5.16 -7.92 -14.52
C LEU A 96 -6.21 -8.78 -13.80
N GLN A 97 -7.36 -9.07 -14.43
CA GLN A 97 -8.41 -9.89 -13.82
C GLN A 97 -7.86 -11.27 -13.39
N ARG A 98 -7.15 -11.96 -14.27
CA ARG A 98 -6.53 -13.25 -13.93
C ARG A 98 -5.53 -13.12 -12.79
N THR A 99 -4.70 -12.07 -12.77
CA THR A 99 -3.73 -11.84 -11.71
C THR A 99 -4.40 -11.62 -10.35
N LEU A 100 -5.51 -10.85 -10.29
CA LEU A 100 -6.28 -10.65 -9.06
C LEU A 100 -6.90 -11.95 -8.55
N VAL A 101 -7.45 -12.79 -9.44
CA VAL A 101 -7.96 -14.12 -9.07
C VAL A 101 -6.83 -14.99 -8.51
N GLN A 102 -5.67 -15.02 -9.16
CA GLN A 102 -4.50 -15.77 -8.67
C GLN A 102 -4.04 -15.30 -7.27
N ILE A 103 -4.11 -14.01 -6.96
CA ILE A 103 -3.83 -13.50 -5.61
C ILE A 103 -4.82 -14.11 -4.61
N ARG A 104 -6.11 -14.11 -4.93
CA ARG A 104 -7.16 -14.65 -4.05
C ARG A 104 -7.02 -16.16 -3.83
N GLU A 105 -6.58 -16.91 -4.84
CA GLU A 105 -6.29 -18.35 -4.73
C GLU A 105 -5.19 -18.66 -3.70
N GLN A 106 -4.29 -17.70 -3.40
CA GLN A 106 -3.30 -17.90 -2.32
C GLN A 106 -3.94 -18.02 -0.94
N SER A 107 -5.17 -17.50 -0.76
CA SER A 107 -5.92 -17.66 0.49
C SER A 107 -6.19 -19.12 0.82
N GLU A 108 -6.56 -19.93 -0.17
CA GLU A 108 -6.80 -21.37 0.00
C GLU A 108 -5.51 -22.11 0.37
N ARG A 109 -4.41 -21.77 -0.30
CA ARG A 109 -3.10 -22.40 -0.07
C ARG A 109 -2.53 -22.08 1.31
N ARG A 110 -2.76 -20.86 1.83
CA ARG A 110 -2.29 -20.46 3.17
C ARG A 110 -3.22 -20.86 4.31
N GLY A 111 -4.50 -21.18 4.03
CA GLY A 111 -5.55 -21.27 5.05
C GLY A 111 -5.84 -19.92 5.75
N LEU A 112 -5.38 -18.81 5.19
CA LEU A 112 -5.57 -17.42 5.65
C LEU A 112 -5.90 -16.55 4.45
N ARG A 113 -6.81 -15.59 4.63
CA ARG A 113 -7.19 -14.67 3.56
C ARG A 113 -6.01 -13.80 3.11
N VAL A 114 -5.68 -13.86 1.82
CA VAL A 114 -4.79 -12.93 1.12
C VAL A 114 -5.66 -11.98 0.30
N LYS A 115 -5.55 -10.68 0.55
CA LYS A 115 -6.31 -9.64 -0.14
C LYS A 115 -5.67 -9.27 -1.47
N ALA A 116 -6.51 -9.03 -2.49
CA ALA A 116 -6.07 -8.62 -3.81
C ALA A 116 -6.23 -7.11 -4.00
N GLY A 117 -5.13 -6.44 -4.38
CA GLY A 117 -5.09 -5.01 -4.64
C GLY A 117 -4.61 -4.68 -6.06
N ALA A 118 -5.09 -3.54 -6.59
CA ALA A 118 -4.60 -2.95 -7.83
C ALA A 118 -4.09 -1.53 -7.62
N ALA A 119 -2.88 -1.25 -8.11
CA ALA A 119 -2.25 0.06 -8.05
C ALA A 119 -2.38 0.82 -9.37
N LEU A 120 -2.56 2.12 -9.29
CA LEU A 120 -2.64 3.05 -10.43
C LEU A 120 -1.56 4.12 -10.33
N ASN A 121 -0.71 4.25 -11.33
CA ASN A 121 0.22 5.38 -11.47
C ASN A 121 -0.53 6.72 -11.55
N PRO A 122 0.11 7.87 -11.26
CA PRO A 122 -0.55 9.18 -11.26
C PRO A 122 -1.34 9.46 -12.55
N ALA A 123 -0.80 9.11 -13.72
CA ALA A 123 -1.42 9.36 -15.01
C ALA A 123 -2.44 8.29 -15.45
N THR A 124 -2.53 7.15 -14.78
CA THR A 124 -3.41 6.05 -15.18
C THR A 124 -4.86 6.31 -14.78
N SER A 125 -5.78 6.18 -15.73
CA SER A 125 -7.20 6.40 -15.51
C SER A 125 -7.81 5.36 -14.56
N PRO A 126 -8.68 5.74 -13.61
CA PRO A 126 -9.46 4.80 -12.81
C PRO A 126 -10.32 3.82 -13.61
N ARG A 127 -10.66 4.14 -14.87
CA ARG A 127 -11.42 3.25 -15.76
C ARG A 127 -10.70 1.93 -16.04
N ALA A 128 -9.39 1.85 -15.85
CA ALA A 128 -8.65 0.59 -15.94
C ALA A 128 -9.18 -0.49 -14.97
N LEU A 129 -9.94 -0.10 -13.93
CA LEU A 129 -10.51 -1.01 -12.94
C LEU A 129 -11.97 -1.39 -13.21
N GLU A 130 -12.63 -0.78 -14.23
CA GLU A 130 -14.08 -0.86 -14.42
C GLU A 130 -14.62 -2.31 -14.51
N TYR A 131 -13.83 -3.23 -15.06
CA TYR A 131 -14.25 -4.63 -15.27
C TYR A 131 -13.68 -5.62 -14.25
N VAL A 132 -13.02 -5.14 -13.18
CA VAL A 132 -12.39 -5.99 -12.14
C VAL A 132 -12.81 -5.61 -10.72
N LEU A 133 -13.83 -4.77 -10.56
CA LEU A 133 -14.23 -4.20 -9.27
C LEU A 133 -14.60 -5.25 -8.22
N ASP A 134 -15.18 -6.37 -8.65
CA ASP A 134 -15.61 -7.46 -7.76
C ASP A 134 -14.43 -8.37 -7.34
N ASP A 135 -13.30 -8.25 -8.02
CA ASP A 135 -12.07 -8.97 -7.71
C ASP A 135 -11.14 -8.19 -6.75
N LEU A 136 -11.50 -6.94 -6.39
CA LEU A 136 -10.67 -6.06 -5.58
C LEU A 136 -11.05 -6.07 -4.09
N ASP A 137 -10.04 -6.10 -3.24
CA ASP A 137 -10.13 -5.77 -1.81
C ASP A 137 -9.51 -4.39 -1.51
N LEU A 138 -8.63 -3.88 -2.42
CA LEU A 138 -7.95 -2.60 -2.28
C LEU A 138 -7.63 -1.97 -3.63
N VAL A 139 -7.74 -0.65 -3.72
CA VAL A 139 -7.18 0.17 -4.81
C VAL A 139 -6.11 1.08 -4.23
N LEU A 140 -4.87 0.96 -4.73
CA LEU A 140 -3.77 1.84 -4.38
C LEU A 140 -3.63 2.96 -5.41
N VAL A 141 -3.68 4.20 -4.97
CA VAL A 141 -3.49 5.39 -5.79
C VAL A 141 -2.09 5.95 -5.51
N MET A 142 -1.23 5.92 -6.51
CA MET A 142 0.06 6.56 -6.42
C MET A 142 -0.09 8.08 -6.49
N SER A 143 0.35 8.77 -5.46
CA SER A 143 0.41 10.25 -5.39
C SER A 143 1.80 10.80 -5.71
N VAL A 144 2.70 9.96 -6.19
CA VAL A 144 3.99 10.24 -6.81
C VAL A 144 4.22 9.25 -7.94
N ASN A 145 5.20 9.47 -8.82
CA ASN A 145 5.65 8.40 -9.71
C ASN A 145 6.42 7.37 -8.87
N PRO A 146 6.08 6.05 -8.98
CA PRO A 146 6.70 5.03 -8.16
C PRO A 146 8.21 4.90 -8.42
N GLY A 147 8.96 4.39 -7.40
CA GLY A 147 10.38 4.11 -7.50
C GLY A 147 11.26 4.71 -6.41
N PHE A 148 10.89 5.84 -5.80
CA PHE A 148 11.69 6.48 -4.76
C PHE A 148 10.81 7.05 -3.64
N GLY A 149 11.31 6.96 -2.40
CA GLY A 149 10.71 7.65 -1.26
C GLY A 149 11.00 9.15 -1.23
N GLY A 150 10.29 9.90 -0.37
CA GLY A 150 10.55 11.31 -0.11
C GLY A 150 10.15 12.29 -1.22
N GLN A 151 9.40 11.84 -2.24
CA GLN A 151 8.93 12.69 -3.34
C GLN A 151 7.82 13.65 -2.90
N GLN A 152 7.63 14.70 -3.69
CA GLN A 152 6.55 15.67 -3.47
C GLN A 152 5.19 15.10 -3.91
N PHE A 153 4.20 15.22 -3.04
CA PHE A 153 2.82 14.81 -3.29
C PHE A 153 2.21 15.50 -4.52
N ILE A 154 1.51 14.76 -5.36
CA ILE A 154 0.83 15.26 -6.57
C ILE A 154 -0.66 15.50 -6.27
N PRO A 155 -1.14 16.77 -6.15
CA PRO A 155 -2.52 17.08 -5.77
C PRO A 155 -3.58 16.60 -6.76
N ALA A 156 -3.19 16.34 -8.03
CA ALA A 156 -4.10 15.84 -9.06
C ALA A 156 -4.77 14.49 -8.72
N VAL A 157 -4.29 13.78 -7.68
CA VAL A 157 -4.92 12.52 -7.22
C VAL A 157 -6.23 12.74 -6.46
N TYR A 158 -6.50 13.90 -5.88
CA TYR A 158 -7.73 14.16 -5.15
C TYR A 158 -9.01 13.87 -5.97
N PRO A 159 -9.21 14.43 -7.17
CA PRO A 159 -10.36 14.09 -8.00
C PRO A 159 -10.35 12.62 -8.44
N LYS A 160 -9.18 12.00 -8.63
CA LYS A 160 -9.03 10.60 -8.98
C LYS A 160 -9.57 9.67 -7.88
N ILE A 161 -9.30 9.97 -6.61
CA ILE A 161 -9.86 9.22 -5.47
C ILE A 161 -11.39 9.25 -5.50
N ARG A 162 -12.01 10.40 -5.74
CA ARG A 162 -13.48 10.50 -5.87
C ARG A 162 -14.02 9.67 -7.03
N GLN A 163 -13.35 9.67 -8.19
CA GLN A 163 -13.74 8.84 -9.32
C GLN A 163 -13.69 7.36 -8.98
N ILE A 164 -12.63 6.91 -8.27
CA ILE A 164 -12.50 5.53 -7.79
C ILE A 164 -13.65 5.19 -6.83
N ARG A 165 -13.97 6.04 -5.85
CA ARG A 165 -15.11 5.81 -4.94
C ARG A 165 -16.42 5.71 -5.67
N THR A 166 -16.63 6.54 -6.69
CA THR A 166 -17.84 6.47 -7.55
C THR A 166 -17.90 5.13 -8.29
N LEU A 167 -16.80 4.65 -8.86
CA LEU A 167 -16.73 3.35 -9.54
C LEU A 167 -16.98 2.18 -8.57
N LEU A 168 -16.39 2.24 -7.39
CA LEU A 168 -16.54 1.20 -6.35
C LEU A 168 -17.98 1.12 -5.80
N GLY A 169 -18.73 2.24 -5.80
CA GLY A 169 -20.08 2.30 -5.26
C GLY A 169 -20.13 1.83 -3.80
N VAL A 170 -20.97 0.85 -3.51
CA VAL A 170 -21.18 0.29 -2.16
C VAL A 170 -20.19 -0.83 -1.78
N ARG A 171 -19.26 -1.16 -2.65
CA ARG A 171 -18.28 -2.24 -2.41
C ARG A 171 -17.35 -1.88 -1.25
N ALA A 172 -17.12 -2.86 -0.37
CA ALA A 172 -16.21 -2.74 0.78
C ALA A 172 -14.74 -2.89 0.34
N VAL A 173 -14.29 -2.00 -0.56
CA VAL A 173 -12.91 -1.97 -1.08
C VAL A 173 -12.17 -0.80 -0.44
N ASP A 174 -11.00 -1.06 0.13
CA ASP A 174 -10.13 0.00 0.66
C ASP A 174 -9.57 0.86 -0.48
N VAL A 175 -9.43 2.18 -0.26
CA VAL A 175 -8.69 3.08 -1.15
C VAL A 175 -7.49 3.60 -0.39
N SER A 176 -6.32 3.13 -0.80
CA SER A 176 -5.02 3.46 -0.22
C SER A 176 -4.32 4.53 -1.06
N ILE A 177 -3.62 5.45 -0.39
CA ILE A 177 -2.85 6.51 -1.04
C ILE A 177 -1.40 6.37 -0.64
N ASP A 178 -0.53 6.30 -1.64
CA ASP A 178 0.91 6.15 -1.42
C ASP A 178 1.71 7.20 -2.23
N GLY A 179 2.67 7.80 -1.54
CA GLY A 179 3.62 8.76 -2.11
C GLY A 179 3.53 10.17 -1.53
N GLY A 180 4.52 10.56 -0.74
CA GLY A 180 4.65 11.91 -0.20
C GLY A 180 3.53 12.33 0.78
N VAL A 181 2.81 11.37 1.35
CA VAL A 181 1.71 11.63 2.30
C VAL A 181 2.27 12.12 3.63
N LYS A 182 1.73 13.24 4.12
CA LYS A 182 2.05 13.88 5.40
C LYS A 182 0.77 14.20 6.18
N VAL A 183 0.89 14.68 7.42
CA VAL A 183 -0.25 15.06 8.27
C VAL A 183 -1.20 16.03 7.56
N GLU A 184 -0.68 17.04 6.85
CA GLU A 184 -1.45 18.04 6.13
C GLU A 184 -2.35 17.47 5.01
N HIS A 185 -1.97 16.30 4.46
CA HIS A 185 -2.74 15.62 3.42
C HIS A 185 -3.85 14.72 3.99
N ALA A 186 -3.79 14.34 5.28
CA ALA A 186 -4.67 13.31 5.85
C ALA A 186 -6.16 13.70 5.76
N ARG A 187 -6.53 14.91 6.18
CA ARG A 187 -7.92 15.41 6.11
C ARG A 187 -8.44 15.48 4.67
N PRO A 188 -7.76 16.17 3.72
CA PRO A 188 -8.25 16.22 2.35
C PRO A 188 -8.32 14.85 1.69
N LEU A 189 -7.39 13.93 1.94
CA LEU A 189 -7.44 12.57 1.40
C LEU A 189 -8.65 11.80 1.92
N ALA A 190 -8.90 11.82 3.23
CA ALA A 190 -10.07 11.19 3.85
C ALA A 190 -11.38 11.78 3.32
N ALA A 191 -11.47 13.10 3.18
CA ALA A 191 -12.65 13.80 2.63
C ALA A 191 -12.93 13.42 1.16
N HIS A 192 -11.92 12.99 0.40
CA HIS A 192 -12.07 12.48 -0.96
C HIS A 192 -12.40 10.99 -1.01
N GLY A 193 -12.30 10.29 0.13
CA GLY A 193 -12.68 8.88 0.25
C GLY A 193 -11.51 7.91 0.44
N ALA A 194 -10.30 8.37 0.74
CA ALA A 194 -9.22 7.50 1.16
C ALA A 194 -9.57 6.79 2.48
N SER A 195 -9.23 5.51 2.60
CA SER A 195 -9.40 4.71 3.82
C SER A 195 -8.08 4.22 4.40
N VAL A 196 -6.99 4.29 3.63
CA VAL A 196 -5.63 3.93 4.07
C VAL A 196 -4.66 5.02 3.61
N LEU A 197 -3.78 5.46 4.50
CA LEU A 197 -2.71 6.42 4.22
C LEU A 197 -1.36 5.74 4.41
N VAL A 198 -0.60 5.60 3.32
CA VAL A 198 0.78 5.10 3.37
C VAL A 198 1.72 6.26 3.64
N ALA A 199 2.52 6.16 4.69
CA ALA A 199 3.45 7.20 5.10
C ALA A 199 4.83 6.61 5.41
N GLY A 200 5.82 6.93 4.60
CA GLY A 200 7.23 6.51 4.79
C GLY A 200 8.00 7.53 5.63
N SER A 201 8.68 8.46 4.95
CA SER A 201 9.58 9.44 5.58
C SER A 201 8.89 10.31 6.65
N ALA A 202 7.62 10.65 6.46
CA ALA A 202 6.87 11.42 7.45
C ALA A 202 6.79 10.71 8.82
N VAL A 203 6.82 9.37 8.85
CA VAL A 203 6.77 8.57 10.07
C VAL A 203 8.17 8.19 10.54
N PHE A 204 8.97 7.53 9.68
CA PHE A 204 10.25 6.95 10.11
C PHE A 204 11.34 7.99 10.39
N GLN A 205 11.32 9.17 9.74
CA GLN A 205 12.26 10.24 9.99
C GLN A 205 11.80 11.23 11.07
N ALA A 206 10.61 11.03 11.65
CA ALA A 206 10.12 11.86 12.75
C ALA A 206 10.83 11.52 14.06
N ALA A 207 11.05 12.53 14.90
CA ALA A 207 11.55 12.34 16.25
C ALA A 207 10.58 11.51 17.11
N ASP A 208 9.26 11.70 16.91
CA ASP A 208 8.20 10.92 17.54
C ASP A 208 7.20 10.39 16.49
N PRO A 209 7.41 9.16 15.97
CA PRO A 209 6.48 8.52 15.05
C PRO A 209 5.07 8.34 15.61
N ALA A 210 4.94 8.15 16.94
CA ALA A 210 3.65 7.97 17.56
C ALA A 210 2.82 9.26 17.51
N GLN A 211 3.47 10.41 17.66
CA GLN A 211 2.80 11.70 17.49
C GLN A 211 2.30 11.84 16.05
N VAL A 212 3.14 11.58 15.05
CA VAL A 212 2.76 11.70 13.63
C VAL A 212 1.58 10.80 13.27
N ILE A 213 1.59 9.53 13.69
CA ILE A 213 0.50 8.58 13.44
C ILE A 213 -0.80 9.07 14.09
N ARG A 214 -0.74 9.57 15.33
CA ARG A 214 -1.92 10.14 16.02
C ARG A 214 -2.44 11.39 15.31
N GLU A 215 -1.56 12.30 14.89
CA GLU A 215 -1.94 13.51 14.18
C GLU A 215 -2.58 13.21 12.83
N MET A 216 -2.00 12.28 12.05
CA MET A 216 -2.58 11.85 10.77
C MET A 216 -3.98 11.27 10.96
N ARG A 217 -4.18 10.41 11.96
CA ARG A 217 -5.48 9.81 12.28
C ARG A 217 -6.48 10.86 12.71
N THR A 218 -6.10 11.74 13.62
CA THR A 218 -6.95 12.84 14.12
C THR A 218 -7.36 13.78 12.98
N ALA A 219 -6.40 14.16 12.13
CA ALA A 219 -6.66 15.02 10.97
C ALA A 219 -7.60 14.34 9.97
N ALA A 220 -7.41 13.03 9.69
CA ALA A 220 -8.25 12.28 8.76
C ALA A 220 -9.69 12.10 9.28
N ASP A 221 -9.89 11.97 10.59
CA ASP A 221 -11.21 11.77 11.20
C ASP A 221 -11.91 13.11 11.53
N ALA A 222 -11.23 14.27 11.39
CA ALA A 222 -11.83 15.59 11.60
C ALA A 222 -12.87 15.90 10.49
N ARG A 223 -14.13 16.10 10.93
CA ARG A 223 -15.28 16.46 10.07
C ARG A 223 -15.22 17.91 9.57
#